data_aa0bc5bceca76e7e4dc19786a5b0fed4
#
_entry.id   aa0bc5bceca76e7e4dc19786a5b0fed4
#
_cell.length_a   1.000
_cell.length_b   1.000
_cell.length_c   1.000
_cell.angle_alpha   90.00
_cell.angle_beta   90.00
_cell.angle_gamma   90.00
#
_symmetry.space_group_name_H-M   'P 1'
#
loop_
_entity.id
_entity.type
_entity.pdbx_description
1 polymer ?
#
loop_
_entity_poly.entity_id
_entity_poly.type
_entity_poly.pdbx_seq_one_letter_code
_entity_poly.pdbx_strand_id
1 'polypeptide(L)'
;MATLMISQLNPSDFPAWLESARAATPASLPVVLDVREPWELQTASVKENGFQLIHIPMREIQARLAGFQQAQGTDQPIACLCHHGMRSNQVAMYLLKNGFSQVVNLQGGIDAWSQQVDPSVPAY
;
A
#
# COMPACT_ATOMS: atom_id res chain seq x y z
N MET A 1 16.41 9.39 -20.45
CA MET A 1 15.66 8.27 -19.86
C MET A 1 14.85 8.74 -18.66
N ALA A 2 13.58 8.45 -18.62
CA ALA A 2 12.77 8.83 -17.46
C ALA A 2 13.12 7.94 -16.26
N THR A 3 13.31 8.56 -15.10
CA THR A 3 13.49 7.85 -13.85
C THR A 3 12.11 7.63 -13.22
N LEU A 4 11.80 6.38 -12.86
CA LEU A 4 10.57 6.08 -12.13
C LEU A 4 10.69 6.64 -10.71
N MET A 5 9.71 7.45 -10.34
CA MET A 5 9.64 8.01 -9.00
C MET A 5 8.33 7.57 -8.35
N ILE A 6 8.42 7.14 -7.09
CA ILE A 6 7.26 6.76 -6.31
C ILE A 6 6.78 7.96 -5.51
N SER A 7 5.50 8.29 -5.65
CA SER A 7 4.88 9.29 -4.82
C SER A 7 4.85 8.81 -3.37
N GLN A 8 5.36 9.64 -2.47
CA GLN A 8 5.34 9.36 -1.04
C GLN A 8 4.09 9.98 -0.43
N LEU A 9 3.32 9.16 0.25
CA LEU A 9 2.09 9.59 0.91
C LEU A 9 2.30 9.57 2.42
N ASN A 10 2.26 10.75 3.05
CA ASN A 10 2.29 10.81 4.50
C ASN A 10 0.99 10.20 5.04
N PRO A 11 1.03 9.33 6.06
CA PRO A 11 -0.19 8.72 6.62
C PRO A 11 -1.26 9.74 7.01
N SER A 12 -0.89 10.92 7.49
CA SER A 12 -1.87 11.98 7.81
C SER A 12 -2.65 12.45 6.58
N ASP A 13 -2.13 12.25 5.36
CA ASP A 13 -2.81 12.60 4.11
C ASP A 13 -3.58 11.42 3.50
N PHE A 14 -3.54 10.26 4.14
CA PHE A 14 -4.21 9.07 3.63
C PHE A 14 -5.72 9.24 3.48
N PRO A 15 -6.45 9.82 4.44
CA PRO A 15 -7.89 9.99 4.28
C PRO A 15 -8.26 10.79 3.03
N ALA A 16 -7.53 11.85 2.69
CA ALA A 16 -7.77 12.63 1.48
C ALA A 16 -7.43 11.83 0.23
N TRP A 17 -6.32 11.08 0.24
CA TRP A 17 -5.96 10.19 -0.85
C TRP A 17 -7.05 9.14 -1.08
N LEU A 18 -7.53 8.52 -0.01
CA LEU A 18 -8.56 7.49 -0.08
C LEU A 18 -9.85 8.03 -0.69
N GLU A 19 -10.28 9.21 -0.28
CA GLU A 19 -11.48 9.84 -0.82
C GLU A 19 -11.34 10.09 -2.33
N SER A 20 -10.21 10.65 -2.76
CA SER A 20 -9.94 10.89 -4.18
C SER A 20 -9.88 9.58 -4.97
N ALA A 21 -9.23 8.58 -4.42
CA ALA A 21 -9.09 7.27 -5.09
C ALA A 21 -10.45 6.57 -5.24
N ARG A 22 -11.31 6.65 -4.22
CA ARG A 22 -12.66 6.08 -4.28
C ARG A 22 -13.53 6.77 -5.31
N ALA A 23 -13.41 8.09 -5.42
CA ALA A 23 -14.16 8.87 -6.42
C ALA A 23 -13.69 8.55 -7.86
N ALA A 24 -12.39 8.33 -8.04
CA ALA A 24 -11.82 8.04 -9.36
C ALA A 24 -12.14 6.61 -9.83
N THR A 25 -12.32 5.66 -8.92
CA THR A 25 -12.61 4.25 -9.23
C THR A 25 -13.79 3.74 -8.40
N PRO A 26 -15.03 4.22 -8.71
CA PRO A 26 -16.18 3.89 -7.86
C PRO A 26 -16.60 2.42 -7.91
N ALA A 27 -16.11 1.66 -8.90
CA ALA A 27 -16.47 0.25 -9.05
C ALA A 27 -15.75 -0.67 -8.07
N SER A 28 -14.65 -0.23 -7.44
CA SER A 28 -13.91 -1.04 -6.48
C SER A 28 -13.23 -0.17 -5.43
N LEU A 29 -13.00 -0.75 -4.25
CA LEU A 29 -12.28 -0.04 -3.19
C LEU A 29 -10.78 0.01 -3.50
N PRO A 30 -10.10 1.12 -3.21
CA PRO A 30 -8.64 1.18 -3.28
C PRO A 30 -8.00 0.14 -2.37
N VAL A 31 -6.73 -0.17 -2.62
CA VAL A 31 -5.98 -1.21 -1.91
C VAL A 31 -4.90 -0.59 -1.05
N VAL A 32 -4.79 -1.04 0.19
CA VAL A 32 -3.57 -0.93 0.98
C VAL A 32 -2.88 -2.29 0.89
N LEU A 33 -1.70 -2.31 0.25
CA LEU A 33 -0.93 -3.52 0.06
C LEU A 33 0.15 -3.60 1.14
N ASP A 34 -0.06 -4.47 2.11
CA ASP A 34 0.87 -4.70 3.20
C ASP A 34 1.87 -5.77 2.77
N VAL A 35 3.16 -5.41 2.72
CA VAL A 35 4.21 -6.29 2.19
C VAL A 35 5.11 -6.83 3.30
N ARG A 36 4.68 -6.70 4.55
CA ARG A 36 5.42 -7.20 5.71
C ARG A 36 5.32 -8.72 5.83
N GLU A 37 6.10 -9.27 6.74
CA GLU A 37 6.04 -10.70 7.06
C GLU A 37 4.80 -11.03 7.89
N PRO A 38 4.29 -12.28 7.84
CA PRO A 38 3.07 -12.64 8.57
C PRO A 38 3.12 -12.37 10.06
N TRP A 39 4.29 -12.58 10.71
CA TRP A 39 4.42 -12.33 12.15
C TRP A 39 4.25 -10.85 12.49
N GLU A 40 4.60 -9.95 11.57
CA GLU A 40 4.45 -8.52 11.80
C GLU A 40 2.97 -8.13 11.85
N LEU A 41 2.13 -8.76 11.02
CA LEU A 41 0.68 -8.49 11.04
C LEU A 41 0.02 -8.92 12.34
N GLN A 42 0.55 -9.98 12.97
CA GLN A 42 0.07 -10.42 14.27
C GLN A 42 0.47 -9.45 15.37
N THR A 43 1.59 -8.76 15.21
CA THR A 43 2.07 -7.77 16.18
C THR A 43 1.30 -6.47 16.06
N ALA A 44 1.08 -5.98 14.84
CA ALA A 44 0.35 -4.74 14.57
C ALA A 44 -0.21 -4.79 13.15
N SER A 45 -1.41 -4.29 12.95
CA SER A 45 -2.03 -4.24 11.63
C SER A 45 -2.94 -3.02 11.53
N VAL A 46 -3.00 -2.40 10.35
CA VAL A 46 -4.00 -1.38 10.08
C VAL A 46 -5.37 -2.05 9.93
N LYS A 47 -6.44 -1.30 10.20
CA LYS A 47 -7.80 -1.82 10.11
C LYS A 47 -8.44 -1.32 8.83
N GLU A 48 -9.12 -2.21 8.11
CA GLU A 48 -9.87 -1.83 6.92
C GLU A 48 -10.94 -0.80 7.27
N ASN A 49 -10.94 0.30 6.52
CA ASN A 49 -11.95 1.33 6.65
C ASN A 49 -12.05 2.09 5.33
N GLY A 50 -12.90 1.58 4.43
CA GLY A 50 -13.10 2.18 3.11
C GLY A 50 -12.08 1.77 2.07
N PHE A 51 -11.21 0.81 2.36
CA PHE A 51 -10.23 0.26 1.46
C PHE A 51 -10.11 -1.25 1.67
N GLN A 52 -9.50 -1.94 0.71
CA GLN A 52 -9.16 -3.37 0.83
C GLN A 52 -7.76 -3.49 1.44
N LEU A 53 -7.63 -4.22 2.53
CA LEU A 53 -6.31 -4.57 3.05
C LEU A 53 -5.90 -5.92 2.45
N ILE A 54 -4.83 -5.91 1.66
CA ILE A 54 -4.30 -7.12 1.04
C ILE A 54 -2.88 -7.33 1.55
N HIS A 55 -2.60 -8.55 2.00
CA HIS A 55 -1.28 -8.92 2.49
C HIS A 55 -0.58 -9.84 1.50
N ILE A 56 0.54 -9.36 0.95
CA ILE A 56 1.46 -10.17 0.15
C ILE A 56 2.86 -9.85 0.63
N PRO A 57 3.53 -10.77 1.35
CA PRO A 57 4.90 -10.53 1.78
C PRO A 57 5.80 -10.17 0.60
N MET A 58 6.72 -9.24 0.81
CA MET A 58 7.59 -8.72 -0.25
C MET A 58 8.24 -9.84 -1.06
N ARG A 59 8.70 -10.91 -0.40
CA ARG A 59 9.36 -12.04 -1.07
C ARG A 59 8.44 -12.84 -2.01
N GLU A 60 7.11 -12.67 -1.88
CA GLU A 60 6.13 -13.38 -2.70
C GLU A 60 5.56 -12.54 -3.83
N ILE A 61 5.87 -11.25 -3.88
CA ILE A 61 5.27 -10.32 -4.85
C ILE A 61 5.50 -10.79 -6.28
N GLN A 62 6.73 -11.18 -6.61
CA GLN A 62 7.08 -11.58 -7.98
C GLN A 62 6.27 -12.80 -8.42
N ALA A 63 6.15 -13.80 -7.56
CA ALA A 63 5.41 -15.02 -7.88
C ALA A 63 3.91 -14.79 -7.98
N ARG A 64 3.37 -13.82 -7.25
CA ARG A 64 1.93 -13.57 -7.16
C ARG A 64 1.46 -12.41 -8.03
N LEU A 65 2.36 -11.76 -8.77
CA LEU A 65 2.07 -10.54 -9.52
C LEU A 65 0.96 -10.75 -10.54
N ALA A 66 1.02 -11.80 -11.36
CA ALA A 66 0.03 -12.02 -12.41
C ALA A 66 -1.38 -12.19 -11.86
N GLY A 67 -1.52 -12.95 -10.77
CA GLY A 67 -2.82 -13.12 -10.10
C GLY A 67 -3.33 -11.81 -9.51
N PHE A 68 -2.44 -11.02 -8.93
CA PHE A 68 -2.79 -9.73 -8.37
C PHE A 68 -3.24 -8.74 -9.46
N GLN A 69 -2.52 -8.69 -10.59
CA GLN A 69 -2.91 -7.87 -11.74
C GLN A 69 -4.28 -8.27 -12.27
N GLN A 70 -4.54 -9.57 -12.38
CA GLN A 70 -5.81 -10.07 -12.88
C GLN A 70 -6.96 -9.72 -11.94
N ALA A 71 -6.74 -9.84 -10.63
CA ALA A 71 -7.77 -9.59 -9.63
C ALA A 71 -8.08 -8.11 -9.48
N GLN A 72 -7.06 -7.25 -9.50
CA GLN A 72 -7.20 -5.83 -9.17
C GLN A 72 -7.29 -4.92 -10.40
N GLY A 73 -6.65 -5.30 -11.50
CA GLY A 73 -6.46 -4.41 -12.64
C GLY A 73 -5.29 -3.45 -12.42
N THR A 74 -4.66 -3.01 -13.51
CA THR A 74 -3.44 -2.20 -13.45
C THR A 74 -3.70 -0.72 -13.14
N ASP A 75 -4.96 -0.27 -13.20
CA ASP A 75 -5.34 1.11 -12.86
C ASP A 75 -5.89 1.23 -11.44
N GLN A 76 -5.88 0.16 -10.68
CA GLN A 76 -6.36 0.16 -9.30
C GLN A 76 -5.46 1.04 -8.43
N PRO A 77 -6.03 1.99 -7.65
CA PRO A 77 -5.25 2.77 -6.70
C PRO A 77 -4.70 1.88 -5.57
N ILE A 78 -3.39 1.95 -5.35
CA ILE A 78 -2.69 1.11 -4.39
C ILE A 78 -1.76 1.97 -3.54
N ALA A 79 -1.87 1.84 -2.21
CA ALA A 79 -0.92 2.40 -1.26
C ALA A 79 -0.14 1.24 -0.64
N CYS A 80 1.17 1.22 -0.83
CA CYS A 80 2.03 0.16 -0.31
C CYS A 80 2.47 0.47 1.12
N LEU A 81 2.44 -0.53 1.99
CA LEU A 81 2.70 -0.41 3.43
C LEU A 81 3.72 -1.43 3.89
N CYS A 82 4.69 -0.99 4.69
CA CYS A 82 5.57 -1.87 5.46
C CYS A 82 5.81 -1.27 6.84
N HIS A 83 6.89 -1.66 7.54
CA HIS A 83 7.16 -1.15 8.89
C HIS A 83 7.54 0.34 8.87
N HIS A 84 8.57 0.70 8.08
CA HIS A 84 9.10 2.07 8.02
C HIS A 84 9.08 2.70 6.63
N GLY A 85 8.58 2.00 5.62
CA GLY A 85 8.41 2.54 4.27
C GLY A 85 9.46 2.12 3.24
N MET A 86 10.50 1.37 3.61
CA MET A 86 11.56 0.98 2.67
C MET A 86 11.19 -0.22 1.81
N ARG A 87 10.71 -1.30 2.40
CA ARG A 87 10.27 -2.49 1.64
C ARG A 87 9.11 -2.16 0.73
N SER A 88 8.15 -1.40 1.23
CA SER A 88 6.98 -1.00 0.45
C SER A 88 7.33 -0.07 -0.69
N ASN A 89 8.36 0.77 -0.53
CA ASN A 89 8.84 1.61 -1.63
C ASN A 89 9.40 0.77 -2.78
N GLN A 90 10.16 -0.27 -2.46
CA GLN A 90 10.69 -1.19 -3.48
C GLN A 90 9.57 -1.93 -4.20
N VAL A 91 8.55 -2.39 -3.47
CA VAL A 91 7.38 -3.05 -4.07
C VAL A 91 6.61 -2.07 -4.96
N ALA A 92 6.41 -0.84 -4.50
CA ALA A 92 5.72 0.18 -5.29
C ALA A 92 6.45 0.44 -6.62
N MET A 93 7.79 0.53 -6.60
CA MET A 93 8.58 0.67 -7.82
C MET A 93 8.41 -0.53 -8.75
N TYR A 94 8.41 -1.73 -8.19
CA TYR A 94 8.21 -2.96 -8.97
C TYR A 94 6.84 -2.98 -9.63
N LEU A 95 5.80 -2.58 -8.92
CA LEU A 95 4.45 -2.50 -9.48
C LEU A 95 4.37 -1.48 -10.63
N LEU A 96 4.96 -0.29 -10.45
CA LEU A 96 5.00 0.71 -11.53
C LEU A 96 5.71 0.17 -12.77
N LYS A 97 6.83 -0.52 -12.60
CA LYS A 97 7.57 -1.12 -13.72
C LYS A 97 6.76 -2.20 -14.44
N ASN A 98 5.80 -2.77 -13.78
CA ASN A 98 4.95 -3.83 -14.33
C ASN A 98 3.55 -3.33 -14.72
N GLY A 99 3.40 -2.04 -14.97
CA GLY A 99 2.22 -1.48 -15.60
C GLY A 99 1.15 -0.91 -14.68
N PHE A 100 1.31 -1.01 -13.37
CA PHE A 100 0.37 -0.36 -12.45
C PHE A 100 0.55 1.14 -12.53
N SER A 101 -0.55 1.89 -12.70
CA SER A 101 -0.51 3.32 -12.98
C SER A 101 -0.71 4.20 -11.76
N GLN A 102 -1.31 3.68 -10.68
CA GLN A 102 -1.71 4.49 -9.52
C GLN A 102 -1.19 3.87 -8.24
N VAL A 103 0.11 4.01 -7.99
CA VAL A 103 0.79 3.43 -6.84
C VAL A 103 1.47 4.52 -6.03
N VAL A 104 1.21 4.53 -4.72
CA VAL A 104 1.92 5.40 -3.77
C VAL A 104 2.55 4.55 -2.68
N ASN A 105 3.57 5.08 -2.03
CA ASN A 105 4.18 4.48 -0.85
C ASN A 105 3.76 5.24 0.40
N LEU A 106 3.28 4.51 1.42
CA LEU A 106 2.98 5.11 2.72
C LEU A 106 4.28 5.42 3.44
N GLN A 107 4.65 6.69 3.45
CA GLN A 107 5.91 7.18 4.01
C GLN A 107 5.96 6.93 5.51
N GLY A 108 7.05 6.34 5.97
CA GLY A 108 7.20 5.98 7.38
C GLY A 108 6.45 4.72 7.80
N GLY A 109 5.69 4.10 6.89
CA GLY A 109 5.02 2.82 7.10
C GLY A 109 4.01 2.81 8.23
N ILE A 110 3.79 1.63 8.80
CA ILE A 110 2.84 1.45 9.91
C ILE A 110 3.29 2.17 11.17
N ASP A 111 4.59 2.41 11.33
CA ASP A 111 5.12 3.20 12.45
C ASP A 111 4.56 4.63 12.41
N ALA A 112 4.65 5.30 11.26
CA ALA A 112 4.06 6.63 11.09
C ALA A 112 2.53 6.59 11.13
N TRP A 113 1.93 5.54 10.60
CA TRP A 113 0.47 5.33 10.67
C TRP A 113 -0.02 5.31 12.11
N SER A 114 0.68 4.55 12.98
CA SER A 114 0.36 4.48 14.41
C SER A 114 0.41 5.84 15.09
N GLN A 115 1.38 6.68 14.70
CA GLN A 115 1.56 8.00 15.29
C GLN A 115 0.57 9.04 14.75
N GLN A 116 0.21 8.96 13.47
CA GLN A 116 -0.50 10.03 12.78
C GLN A 116 -1.97 9.72 12.51
N VAL A 117 -2.34 8.45 12.38
CA VAL A 117 -3.70 8.06 11.94
C VAL A 117 -4.43 7.31 13.04
N ASP A 118 -3.85 6.26 13.57
CA ASP A 118 -4.54 5.37 14.52
C ASP A 118 -3.60 4.93 15.65
N PRO A 119 -3.63 5.65 16.79
CA PRO A 119 -2.77 5.30 17.92
C PRO A 119 -3.11 3.95 18.56
N SER A 120 -4.23 3.33 18.22
CA SER A 120 -4.54 1.98 18.72
C SER A 120 -3.74 0.89 18.00
N VAL A 121 -3.09 1.22 16.87
CA VAL A 121 -2.16 0.32 16.20
C VAL A 121 -0.84 0.33 16.98
N PRO A 122 -0.40 -0.82 17.51
CA PRO A 122 0.83 -0.85 18.32
C PRO A 122 2.08 -0.47 17.50
N ALA A 123 3.00 0.22 18.14
CA ALA A 123 4.35 0.40 17.60
C ALA A 123 5.20 -0.85 17.93
N TYR A 124 6.12 -1.19 16.99
CA TYR A 124 7.00 -2.33 17.22
C TYR A 124 8.35 -2.17 16.55
#